data_b918a7d7f151b5030be4290fdc6afefb
#
_entry.id   b918a7d7f151b5030be4290fdc6afefb
#
_cell.length_a   1.000
_cell.length_b   1.000
_cell.length_c   1.000
_cell.angle_alpha   90.00
_cell.angle_beta   90.00
_cell.angle_gamma   90.00
#
_symmetry.space_group_name_H-M   'P 1'
#
loop_
_entity.id
_entity.type
_entity.pdbx_description
1 polymer ?
#
loop_
_entity_poly.entity_id
_entity_poly.type
_entity_poly.pdbx_seq_one_letter_code
_entity_poly.pdbx_strand_id
1 'polypeptide(L)'
;SVAKHIPGHGCATDDSHKKLPIVNDNIKKLYFKDFLPFKNINSHFVMTAHILYKKIDPKFVATQSNVIIKNIIRKKLKFNGLIISDDISMKALSKNLVYNSKLALKAGCNLVLHCNGNINETTQLLKSLNKIDDFTKKKTHQLYEFLR
;
A
#
# COMPACT_ATOMS: atom_id res chain seq x y z
N SER A 1 7.75 10.30 -9.78
CA SER A 1 6.40 9.72 -10.01
C SER A 1 6.13 8.60 -9.02
N VAL A 2 4.84 8.30 -8.78
CA VAL A 2 4.36 7.18 -7.96
C VAL A 2 3.48 6.31 -8.84
N ALA A 3 3.82 5.02 -8.97
CA ALA A 3 2.97 4.10 -9.69
C ALA A 3 1.84 3.57 -8.78
N LYS A 4 0.59 3.59 -9.27
CA LYS A 4 -0.58 3.26 -8.44
C LYS A 4 -1.71 2.63 -9.26
N HIS A 5 -2.55 1.86 -8.61
CA HIS A 5 -2.52 1.37 -7.23
C HIS A 5 -2.10 -0.10 -7.21
N ILE A 6 -0.92 -0.40 -6.65
CA ILE A 6 -0.36 -1.77 -6.63
C ILE A 6 -1.11 -2.67 -5.60
N PRO A 7 -1.34 -3.96 -5.90
CA PRO A 7 -0.86 -4.74 -7.04
C PRO A 7 -1.75 -4.63 -8.29
N GLY A 8 -2.82 -3.85 -8.27
CA GLY A 8 -3.76 -3.58 -9.35
C GLY A 8 -5.09 -3.04 -8.81
N HIS A 9 -5.90 -2.42 -9.65
CA HIS A 9 -7.24 -1.91 -9.31
C HIS A 9 -8.29 -2.22 -10.40
N GLY A 10 -7.84 -2.74 -11.55
CA GLY A 10 -8.67 -2.93 -12.73
C GLY A 10 -9.74 -4.03 -12.59
N CYS A 11 -9.58 -4.97 -11.67
CA CYS A 11 -10.58 -5.99 -11.36
C CYS A 11 -11.58 -5.59 -10.28
N ALA A 12 -11.42 -4.41 -9.66
CA ALA A 12 -12.35 -3.89 -8.68
C ALA A 12 -13.53 -3.20 -9.37
N THR A 13 -14.76 -3.45 -8.89
CA THR A 13 -16.00 -2.86 -9.41
C THR A 13 -16.46 -1.66 -8.59
N ASP A 14 -15.91 -1.50 -7.40
CA ASP A 14 -16.30 -0.47 -6.44
C ASP A 14 -15.21 0.60 -6.28
N ASP A 15 -15.66 1.81 -5.91
CA ASP A 15 -14.79 2.94 -5.60
C ASP A 15 -14.34 2.86 -4.14
N SER A 16 -13.02 2.74 -3.93
CA SER A 16 -12.40 2.66 -2.59
C SER A 16 -12.58 3.92 -1.74
N HIS A 17 -12.91 5.07 -2.34
CA HIS A 17 -13.29 6.28 -1.60
C HIS A 17 -14.66 6.15 -0.91
N LYS A 18 -15.54 5.31 -1.44
CA LYS A 18 -16.93 5.18 -0.96
C LYS A 18 -17.13 3.96 -0.08
N LYS A 19 -16.56 2.82 -0.47
CA LYS A 19 -16.66 1.55 0.25
C LYS A 19 -15.47 0.64 -0.06
N LEU A 20 -15.35 -0.45 0.70
CA LEU A 20 -14.30 -1.43 0.48
C LEU A 20 -14.56 -2.24 -0.80
N PRO A 21 -13.70 -2.15 -1.84
CA PRO A 21 -13.79 -3.03 -3.00
C PRO A 21 -13.36 -4.46 -2.63
N ILE A 22 -14.14 -5.44 -3.10
CA ILE A 22 -13.87 -6.87 -2.88
C ILE A 22 -13.67 -7.55 -4.22
N VAL A 23 -12.52 -8.21 -4.40
CA VAL A 23 -12.19 -8.96 -5.61
C VAL A 23 -12.13 -10.45 -5.29
N ASN A 24 -12.95 -11.25 -5.99
CA ASN A 24 -13.09 -12.69 -5.77
C ASN A 24 -12.29 -13.54 -6.78
N ASP A 25 -11.55 -12.92 -7.66
CA ASP A 25 -10.75 -13.62 -8.67
C ASP A 25 -9.57 -14.37 -8.04
N ASN A 26 -9.18 -15.49 -8.67
CA ASN A 26 -8.01 -16.24 -8.25
C ASN A 26 -6.70 -15.52 -8.65
N ILE A 27 -5.62 -15.88 -7.98
CA ILE A 27 -4.31 -15.23 -8.18
C ILE A 27 -3.80 -15.34 -9.63
N LYS A 28 -4.09 -16.43 -10.36
CA LYS A 28 -3.66 -16.60 -11.75
C LYS A 28 -4.33 -15.56 -12.65
N LYS A 29 -5.66 -15.41 -12.52
CA LYS A 29 -6.42 -14.41 -13.28
C LYS A 29 -5.99 -12.99 -12.94
N LEU A 30 -5.85 -12.67 -11.64
CA LEU A 30 -5.38 -11.37 -11.17
C LEU A 30 -3.99 -11.03 -11.68
N TYR A 31 -3.10 -12.03 -11.68
CA TYR A 31 -1.73 -11.81 -12.15
C TYR A 31 -1.69 -11.32 -13.61
N PHE A 32 -2.42 -11.97 -14.50
CA PHE A 32 -2.41 -11.62 -15.92
C PHE A 32 -3.24 -10.38 -16.25
N LYS A 33 -4.37 -10.17 -15.56
CA LYS A 33 -5.27 -9.07 -15.86
C LYS A 33 -4.92 -7.75 -15.17
N ASP A 34 -4.32 -7.82 -13.97
CA ASP A 34 -4.26 -6.67 -13.08
C ASP A 34 -2.85 -6.39 -12.54
N PHE A 35 -2.09 -7.45 -12.17
CA PHE A 35 -0.80 -7.28 -11.50
C PHE A 35 0.39 -7.15 -12.48
N LEU A 36 0.30 -7.74 -13.65
CA LEU A 36 1.40 -7.81 -14.62
C LEU A 36 1.98 -6.44 -15.01
N PRO A 37 1.20 -5.36 -15.17
CA PRO A 37 1.72 -4.03 -15.47
C PRO A 37 2.71 -3.49 -14.42
N PHE A 38 2.65 -3.99 -13.19
CA PHE A 38 3.54 -3.59 -12.10
C PHE A 38 4.81 -4.45 -12.01
N LYS A 39 4.94 -5.48 -12.84
CA LYS A 39 6.13 -6.36 -12.81
C LYS A 39 7.38 -5.61 -13.28
N ASN A 40 8.45 -5.69 -12.48
CA ASN A 40 9.73 -5.01 -12.74
C ASN A 40 9.60 -3.50 -12.99
N ILE A 41 8.58 -2.87 -12.41
CA ILE A 41 8.36 -1.43 -12.61
C ILE A 41 9.57 -0.62 -12.10
N ASN A 42 10.07 0.27 -12.95
CA ASN A 42 11.14 1.19 -12.58
C ASN A 42 10.54 2.48 -11.99
N SER A 43 10.26 2.45 -10.70
CA SER A 43 9.77 3.59 -9.94
C SER A 43 10.37 3.60 -8.54
N HIS A 44 10.64 4.77 -7.99
CA HIS A 44 11.09 4.89 -6.60
C HIS A 44 9.97 4.58 -5.61
N PHE A 45 8.73 4.86 -6.00
CA PHE A 45 7.56 4.70 -5.15
C PHE A 45 6.45 3.93 -5.85
N VAL A 46 5.74 3.11 -5.08
CA VAL A 46 4.43 2.58 -5.46
C VAL A 46 3.43 2.84 -4.34
N MET A 47 2.17 3.09 -4.72
CA MET A 47 1.07 3.26 -3.77
C MET A 47 0.19 2.02 -3.79
N THR A 48 -0.16 1.51 -2.60
CA THR A 48 -0.99 0.31 -2.46
C THR A 48 -2.48 0.60 -2.72
N ALA A 49 -3.22 -0.43 -3.14
CA ALA A 49 -4.67 -0.36 -3.26
C ALA A 49 -5.38 -0.73 -1.95
N HIS A 50 -6.46 -0.02 -1.58
CA HIS A 50 -7.37 -0.45 -0.52
C HIS A 50 -8.40 -1.44 -1.06
N ILE A 51 -7.95 -2.63 -1.45
CA ILE A 51 -8.78 -3.70 -2.04
C ILE A 51 -8.61 -4.98 -1.23
N LEU A 52 -9.72 -5.67 -0.96
CA LEU A 52 -9.72 -7.01 -0.38
C LEU A 52 -9.70 -8.07 -1.50
N TYR A 53 -8.55 -8.69 -1.73
CA TYR A 53 -8.42 -9.85 -2.64
C TYR A 53 -8.76 -11.13 -1.90
N LYS A 54 -10.05 -11.46 -1.82
CA LYS A 54 -10.61 -12.47 -0.91
C LYS A 54 -9.99 -13.86 -1.05
N LYS A 55 -9.54 -14.25 -2.25
CA LYS A 55 -8.89 -15.54 -2.49
C LYS A 55 -7.36 -15.53 -2.23
N ILE A 56 -6.78 -14.38 -1.89
CA ILE A 56 -5.36 -14.24 -1.56
C ILE A 56 -5.18 -14.01 -0.07
N ASP A 57 -5.88 -13.01 0.47
CA ASP A 57 -5.96 -12.72 1.90
C ASP A 57 -7.41 -12.30 2.23
N PRO A 58 -8.19 -13.20 2.86
CA PRO A 58 -9.59 -12.90 3.18
C PRO A 58 -9.78 -11.93 4.33
N LYS A 59 -8.72 -11.60 5.08
CA LYS A 59 -8.78 -10.80 6.31
C LYS A 59 -8.34 -9.36 6.11
N PHE A 60 -7.34 -9.12 5.26
CA PHE A 60 -6.71 -7.82 5.14
C PHE A 60 -6.73 -7.30 3.71
N VAL A 61 -7.04 -6.02 3.56
CA VAL A 61 -6.86 -5.30 2.30
C VAL A 61 -5.40 -5.29 1.88
N ALA A 62 -5.11 -5.09 0.58
CA ALA A 62 -3.73 -5.19 0.07
C ALA A 62 -2.75 -4.30 0.84
N THR A 63 -3.15 -3.09 1.23
CA THR A 63 -2.34 -2.16 2.05
C THR A 63 -1.94 -2.75 3.42
N GLN A 64 -2.79 -3.60 4.01
CA GLN A 64 -2.61 -4.17 5.35
C GLN A 64 -2.25 -5.66 5.33
N SER A 65 -2.08 -6.25 4.14
CA SER A 65 -1.78 -7.67 3.95
C SER A 65 -0.29 -7.92 3.77
N ASN A 66 0.34 -8.53 4.78
CA ASN A 66 1.73 -9.00 4.66
C ASN A 66 1.89 -10.03 3.53
N VAL A 67 0.86 -10.86 3.29
CA VAL A 67 0.86 -11.84 2.19
C VAL A 67 0.98 -11.14 0.85
N ILE A 68 0.19 -10.11 0.61
CA ILE A 68 0.20 -9.36 -0.65
C ILE A 68 1.49 -8.57 -0.78
N ILE A 69 1.89 -7.82 0.24
CA ILE A 69 3.10 -6.99 0.17
C ILE A 69 4.34 -7.86 -0.02
N LYS A 70 4.55 -8.88 0.82
CA LYS A 70 5.76 -9.71 0.78
C LYS A 70 5.80 -10.65 -0.42
N ASN A 71 4.72 -11.40 -0.67
CA ASN A 71 4.78 -12.48 -1.67
C ASN A 71 4.43 -12.01 -3.07
N ILE A 72 3.55 -11.01 -3.20
CA ILE A 72 3.15 -10.49 -4.51
C ILE A 72 4.00 -9.28 -4.88
N ILE A 73 3.95 -8.19 -4.12
CA ILE A 73 4.63 -6.95 -4.52
C ILE A 73 6.14 -7.13 -4.50
N ARG A 74 6.73 -7.61 -3.39
CA ARG A 74 8.18 -7.74 -3.28
C ARG A 74 8.73 -8.91 -4.10
N LYS A 75 8.17 -10.14 -3.94
CA LYS A 75 8.73 -11.34 -4.56
C LYS A 75 8.29 -11.52 -6.01
N LYS A 76 6.97 -11.50 -6.28
CA LYS A 76 6.45 -11.86 -7.60
C LYS A 76 6.56 -10.72 -8.61
N LEU A 77 6.26 -9.49 -8.20
CA LEU A 77 6.39 -8.29 -9.04
C LEU A 77 7.81 -7.69 -8.99
N LYS A 78 8.66 -8.16 -8.06
CA LYS A 78 10.08 -7.77 -7.89
C LYS A 78 10.27 -6.27 -7.62
N PHE A 79 9.31 -5.63 -6.96
CA PHE A 79 9.46 -4.23 -6.62
C PHE A 79 10.38 -4.04 -5.40
N ASN A 80 11.40 -3.20 -5.55
CA ASN A 80 12.43 -2.92 -4.53
C ASN A 80 12.53 -1.44 -4.13
N GLY A 81 11.53 -0.63 -4.45
CA GLY A 81 11.41 0.76 -4.00
C GLY A 81 10.59 0.92 -2.72
N LEU A 82 10.18 2.13 -2.42
CA LEU A 82 9.35 2.47 -1.27
C LEU A 82 7.86 2.20 -1.57
N ILE A 83 7.21 1.48 -0.67
CA ILE A 83 5.77 1.23 -0.71
C ILE A 83 5.08 2.23 0.21
N ILE A 84 4.16 3.02 -0.35
CA ILE A 84 3.32 3.99 0.37
C ILE A 84 1.90 3.41 0.44
N SER A 85 1.21 3.56 1.57
CA SER A 85 -0.23 3.27 1.61
C SER A 85 -0.98 4.26 0.71
N ASP A 86 -2.15 3.90 0.22
CA ASP A 86 -3.14 4.90 -0.14
C ASP A 86 -3.62 5.64 1.13
N ASP A 87 -4.43 6.69 0.99
CA ASP A 87 -4.88 7.51 2.12
C ASP A 87 -5.59 6.65 3.18
N ILE A 88 -4.98 6.58 4.37
CA ILE A 88 -5.48 5.78 5.50
C ILE A 88 -6.79 6.29 6.08
N SER A 89 -7.26 7.47 5.70
CA SER A 89 -8.55 8.04 6.09
C SER A 89 -9.72 7.59 5.21
N MET A 90 -9.45 6.87 4.11
CA MET A 90 -10.48 6.41 3.18
C MET A 90 -11.46 5.43 3.81
N LYS A 91 -12.73 5.51 3.38
CA LYS A 91 -13.84 4.69 3.90
C LYS A 91 -13.68 3.18 3.65
N ALA A 92 -12.82 2.78 2.73
CA ALA A 92 -12.44 1.38 2.54
C ALA A 92 -11.78 0.75 3.79
N LEU A 93 -11.23 1.57 4.69
CA LEU A 93 -10.63 1.13 5.96
C LEU A 93 -11.58 1.42 7.13
N SER A 94 -12.00 0.38 7.85
CA SER A 94 -13.06 0.46 8.86
C SER A 94 -12.60 0.82 10.28
N LYS A 95 -11.28 0.92 10.51
CA LYS A 95 -10.70 1.18 11.84
C LYS A 95 -10.22 2.61 11.98
N ASN A 96 -9.84 3.00 13.21
CA ASN A 96 -9.24 4.31 13.43
C ASN A 96 -7.88 4.46 12.71
N LEU A 97 -7.47 5.70 12.46
CA LEU A 97 -6.27 6.05 11.69
C LEU A 97 -4.99 5.43 12.24
N VAL A 98 -4.77 5.48 13.55
CA VAL A 98 -3.57 4.92 14.19
C VAL A 98 -3.50 3.41 14.00
N TYR A 99 -4.63 2.72 14.16
CA TYR A 99 -4.70 1.28 13.95
C TYR A 99 -4.45 0.89 12.50
N ASN A 100 -5.09 1.59 11.55
CA ASN A 100 -4.89 1.38 10.12
C ASN A 100 -3.44 1.60 9.70
N SER A 101 -2.81 2.67 10.21
CA SER A 101 -1.42 3.00 9.94
C SER A 101 -0.45 1.95 10.48
N LYS A 102 -0.66 1.51 11.72
CA LYS A 102 0.16 0.45 12.34
C LYS A 102 0.05 -0.87 11.58
N LEU A 103 -1.14 -1.23 11.09
CA LEU A 103 -1.33 -2.43 10.27
C LEU A 103 -0.62 -2.30 8.92
N ALA A 104 -0.72 -1.16 8.24
CA ALA A 104 -0.06 -0.94 6.96
C ALA A 104 1.47 -1.04 7.09
N LEU A 105 2.07 -0.39 8.09
CA LEU A 105 3.50 -0.49 8.37
C LEU A 105 3.91 -1.92 8.75
N LYS A 106 3.16 -2.60 9.62
CA LYS A 106 3.41 -3.99 10.00
C LYS A 106 3.31 -4.95 8.80
N ALA A 107 2.44 -4.67 7.85
CA ALA A 107 2.31 -5.46 6.63
C ALA A 107 3.48 -5.29 5.68
N GLY A 108 4.24 -4.19 5.78
CA GLY A 108 5.44 -3.92 4.99
C GLY A 108 5.37 -2.67 4.10
N CYS A 109 4.37 -1.80 4.28
CA CYS A 109 4.44 -0.43 3.78
C CYS A 109 5.59 0.30 4.47
N ASN A 110 6.32 1.11 3.72
CA ASN A 110 7.40 1.94 4.24
C ASN A 110 6.88 3.26 4.82
N LEU A 111 5.86 3.80 4.19
CA LEU A 111 5.23 5.08 4.52
C LEU A 111 3.71 4.94 4.53
N VAL A 112 3.06 5.74 5.35
CA VAL A 112 1.60 5.89 5.35
C VAL A 112 1.23 7.29 4.85
N LEU A 113 0.15 7.36 4.07
CA LEU A 113 -0.37 8.61 3.52
C LEU A 113 -1.63 9.01 4.30
N HIS A 114 -1.72 10.29 4.67
CA HIS A 114 -2.88 10.90 5.31
C HIS A 114 -3.17 12.24 4.64
N CYS A 115 -4.32 12.39 3.98
CA CYS A 115 -4.57 13.48 3.05
C CYS A 115 -5.67 14.47 3.49
N ASN A 116 -6.33 14.28 4.65
CA ASN A 116 -7.49 15.13 5.00
C ASN A 116 -7.12 16.50 5.60
N GLY A 117 -5.83 16.77 5.85
CA GLY A 117 -5.35 18.07 6.38
C GLY A 117 -5.66 18.31 7.85
N ASN A 118 -6.22 17.34 8.58
CA ASN A 118 -6.53 17.49 10.00
C ASN A 118 -5.27 17.42 10.85
N ILE A 119 -4.86 18.55 11.44
CA ILE A 119 -3.61 18.66 12.22
C ILE A 119 -3.64 17.80 13.50
N ASN A 120 -4.81 17.63 14.12
CA ASN A 120 -4.94 16.81 15.34
C ASN A 120 -4.70 15.33 15.02
N GLU A 121 -5.28 14.83 13.93
CA GLU A 121 -5.06 13.46 13.44
C GLU A 121 -3.60 13.25 13.05
N THR A 122 -3.01 14.18 12.32
CA THR A 122 -1.59 14.12 11.94
C THR A 122 -0.69 14.08 13.18
N THR A 123 -0.97 14.92 14.18
CA THR A 123 -0.23 14.92 15.44
C THR A 123 -0.38 13.61 16.21
N GLN A 124 -1.58 13.04 16.23
CA GLN A 124 -1.83 11.73 16.84
C GLN A 124 -1.06 10.62 16.14
N LEU A 125 -1.01 10.62 14.81
CA LEU A 125 -0.24 9.67 14.02
C LEU A 125 1.25 9.78 14.33
N LEU A 126 1.83 10.98 14.30
CA LEU A 126 3.24 11.22 14.59
C LEU A 126 3.65 10.75 15.98
N LYS A 127 2.79 10.92 16.99
CA LYS A 127 3.05 10.44 18.35
C LYS A 127 2.90 8.91 18.50
N SER A 128 2.14 8.27 17.62
CA SER A 128 1.75 6.86 17.76
C SER A 128 2.53 5.89 16.90
N LEU A 129 3.21 6.39 15.84
CA LEU A 129 3.95 5.58 14.91
C LEU A 129 5.44 5.50 15.27
N ASN A 130 6.05 4.37 14.95
CA ASN A 130 7.48 4.18 15.11
C ASN A 130 8.27 5.00 14.10
N LYS A 131 9.55 5.27 14.42
CA LYS A 131 10.50 5.83 13.46
C LYS A 131 10.66 4.91 12.26
N ILE A 132 11.04 5.49 11.12
CA ILE A 132 11.31 4.73 9.89
C ILE A 132 12.44 3.72 10.10
N ASP A 133 12.32 2.56 9.44
CA ASP A 133 13.34 1.51 9.48
C ASP A 133 14.57 1.84 8.61
N ASP A 134 15.64 1.05 8.75
CA ASP A 134 16.90 1.29 8.03
C ASP A 134 16.76 1.10 6.52
N PHE A 135 15.89 0.19 6.05
CA PHE A 135 15.59 0.06 4.63
C PHE A 135 14.96 1.34 4.07
N THR A 136 13.95 1.87 4.76
CA THR A 136 13.27 3.12 4.38
C THR A 136 14.23 4.31 4.40
N LYS A 137 15.07 4.42 5.45
CA LYS A 137 16.14 5.41 5.54
C LYS A 137 17.10 5.35 4.36
N LYS A 138 17.61 4.15 4.05
CA LYS A 138 18.53 3.94 2.93
C LYS A 138 17.91 4.36 1.59
N LYS A 139 16.65 3.96 1.35
CA LYS A 139 15.96 4.28 0.11
C LYS A 139 15.62 5.77 -0.04
N THR A 140 15.24 6.43 1.03
CA THR A 140 15.02 7.88 1.02
C THR A 140 16.33 8.65 0.80
N HIS A 141 17.43 8.22 1.42
CA HIS A 141 18.75 8.82 1.18
C HIS A 141 19.18 8.68 -0.29
N GLN A 142 19.06 7.49 -0.88
CA GLN A 142 19.33 7.27 -2.30
C GLN A 142 18.50 8.18 -3.22
N LEU A 143 17.23 8.44 -2.85
CA LEU A 143 16.39 9.36 -3.60
C LEU A 143 16.90 10.81 -3.51
N TYR A 144 17.29 11.27 -2.32
CA TYR A 144 17.86 12.62 -2.15
C TYR A 144 19.15 12.81 -2.96
N GLU A 145 20.03 11.82 -2.98
CA GLU A 145 21.24 11.86 -3.80
C GLU A 145 20.96 11.92 -5.31
N PHE A 146 19.91 11.24 -5.75
CA PHE A 146 19.45 11.27 -7.16
C PHE A 146 18.84 12.61 -7.57
N LEU A 147 18.24 13.36 -6.62
CA LEU A 147 17.57 14.65 -6.89
C LEU A 147 18.52 15.86 -6.80
N ARG A 148 19.74 15.68 -6.34
CA ARG A 148 20.81 16.69 -6.30
C ARG A 148 21.60 16.71 -7.60
#